data_c612519f448a2afdef27a87be3e7ce71
#
_entry.id   c612519f448a2afdef27a87be3e7ce71
#
_cell.length_a   1.000
_cell.length_b   1.000
_cell.length_c   1.000
_cell.angle_alpha   90.00
_cell.angle_beta   90.00
_cell.angle_gamma   90.00
#
_symmetry.space_group_name_H-M   'P 1'
#
loop_
_entity.id
_entity.type
_entity.pdbx_description
1 polymer ?
#
loop_
_entity_poly.entity_id
_entity_poly.type
_entity_poly.pdbx_seq_one_letter_code
_entity_poly.pdbx_strand_id
1 'polypeptide(L)'
;MQQIKMVDLHTQYLRIKAEVDAAMQHVLNTTAFIQGKEVAEFAESLAHFLGDVNVIPCANGTDALQIAFMALNAKPGDEVILPVHTYVATAEVLALLGLKPVFVDVDEHTFNIDVAQVQQKITSRTIAIVPVHLYGQCADMQPLLELAARQGLSVIEDAAQALGAVYTFKNGITKKAGTMGTIGTTSFFPTKNLGCFGDGGAIFTSDAALAEKIRMIANHGQKVKYHHELVGVNSRLDTLQAAVLKVKLKYLRDYESLRNDVARYYDAKLSGVPALRIPARVGNSTHVFHQYTVQVLKGDRDQFKKYLEEKGIPTMIYYPVPLHLQNAYRQPEYGPGSFPVTERLSKTVISLPIHTEMPGDQLEFISTTIKAYF
;
A
#
# COMPACT_ATOMS: atom_id res chain seq x y z
N MET A 1 -27.20 17.61 -5.05
CA MET A 1 -26.04 16.99 -4.37
C MET A 1 -24.84 17.12 -5.30
N GLN A 2 -23.67 17.47 -4.78
CA GLN A 2 -22.45 17.52 -5.57
C GLN A 2 -22.05 16.11 -6.02
N GLN A 3 -21.38 15.97 -7.19
CA GLN A 3 -20.97 14.65 -7.71
C GLN A 3 -20.15 13.87 -6.69
N ILE A 4 -20.55 12.65 -6.37
CA ILE A 4 -19.82 11.75 -5.49
C ILE A 4 -18.56 11.25 -6.22
N LYS A 5 -17.41 11.29 -5.54
CA LYS A 5 -16.12 10.82 -6.06
C LYS A 5 -15.58 9.69 -5.19
N MET A 6 -14.86 8.75 -5.80
CA MET A 6 -14.11 7.74 -5.01
C MET A 6 -13.07 8.38 -4.09
N VAL A 7 -12.35 9.40 -4.62
CA VAL A 7 -11.40 10.24 -3.90
C VAL A 7 -11.49 11.66 -4.45
N ASP A 8 -11.64 12.67 -3.60
CA ASP A 8 -11.68 14.08 -4.01
C ASP A 8 -10.35 14.79 -3.76
N LEU A 9 -9.42 14.60 -4.70
CA LEU A 9 -8.10 15.24 -4.66
C LEU A 9 -8.16 16.75 -4.88
N HIS A 10 -9.16 17.23 -5.65
CA HIS A 10 -9.29 18.65 -5.95
C HIS A 10 -9.64 19.44 -4.70
N THR A 11 -10.66 19.02 -3.96
CA THR A 11 -11.07 19.71 -2.73
C THR A 11 -9.98 19.61 -1.66
N GLN A 12 -9.30 18.45 -1.56
CA GLN A 12 -8.12 18.30 -0.68
C GLN A 12 -7.02 19.31 -1.03
N TYR A 13 -6.70 19.48 -2.34
CA TYR A 13 -5.73 20.48 -2.77
C TYR A 13 -6.16 21.90 -2.42
N LEU A 14 -7.44 22.27 -2.63
CA LEU A 14 -7.93 23.61 -2.34
C LEU A 14 -7.73 24.02 -0.86
N ARG A 15 -7.82 23.06 0.08
CA ARG A 15 -7.58 23.32 1.51
C ARG A 15 -6.15 23.71 1.85
N ILE A 16 -5.19 23.19 1.08
CA ILE A 16 -3.75 23.42 1.30
C ILE A 16 -3.10 24.16 0.14
N LYS A 17 -3.93 24.76 -0.75
CA LYS A 17 -3.50 25.37 -2.02
C LYS A 17 -2.36 26.37 -1.84
N ALA A 18 -2.49 27.30 -0.89
CA ALA A 18 -1.49 28.35 -0.69
C ALA A 18 -0.11 27.79 -0.34
N GLU A 19 -0.04 26.76 0.52
CA GLU A 19 1.23 26.12 0.90
C GLU A 19 1.82 25.31 -0.25
N VAL A 20 0.98 24.55 -0.95
CA VAL A 20 1.44 23.72 -2.08
C VAL A 20 1.93 24.57 -3.24
N ASP A 21 1.16 25.60 -3.64
CA ASP A 21 1.54 26.50 -4.73
C ASP A 21 2.86 27.22 -4.40
N ALA A 22 3.01 27.72 -3.16
CA ALA A 22 4.25 28.37 -2.73
C ALA A 22 5.45 27.40 -2.76
N ALA A 23 5.28 26.16 -2.31
CA ALA A 23 6.32 25.15 -2.33
C ALA A 23 6.74 24.78 -3.77
N MET A 24 5.77 24.56 -4.65
CA MET A 24 6.04 24.29 -6.08
C MET A 24 6.71 25.48 -6.77
N GLN A 25 6.22 26.70 -6.53
CA GLN A 25 6.80 27.92 -7.09
C GLN A 25 8.25 28.13 -6.65
N HIS A 26 8.58 27.77 -5.40
CA HIS A 26 9.96 27.80 -4.92
C HIS A 26 10.87 26.89 -5.74
N VAL A 27 10.46 25.66 -6.02
CA VAL A 27 11.22 24.72 -6.87
C VAL A 27 11.38 25.25 -8.29
N LEU A 28 10.33 25.83 -8.88
CA LEU A 28 10.38 26.45 -10.21
C LEU A 28 11.38 27.61 -10.24
N ASN A 29 11.39 28.47 -9.24
CA ASN A 29 12.29 29.63 -9.16
C ASN A 29 13.76 29.22 -8.98
N THR A 30 14.02 28.13 -8.24
CA THR A 30 15.39 27.64 -8.00
C THR A 30 15.89 26.71 -9.07
N THR A 31 15.00 26.18 -9.93
CA THR A 31 15.28 25.20 -11.00
C THR A 31 16.00 23.92 -10.53
N ALA A 32 15.95 23.62 -9.22
CA ALA A 32 16.55 22.44 -8.61
C ALA A 32 15.62 21.22 -8.75
N PHE A 33 15.29 20.81 -9.98
CA PHE A 33 14.26 19.80 -10.27
C PHE A 33 14.63 18.39 -9.83
N ILE A 34 15.91 18.05 -9.77
CA ILE A 34 16.41 16.72 -9.43
C ILE A 34 17.30 16.81 -8.18
N GLN A 35 16.99 15.99 -7.17
CA GLN A 35 17.75 15.92 -5.91
C GLN A 35 17.92 17.30 -5.23
N GLY A 36 16.91 18.17 -5.34
CA GLY A 36 16.85 19.42 -4.59
C GLY A 36 16.72 19.16 -3.08
N LYS A 37 16.93 20.21 -2.28
CA LYS A 37 16.90 20.13 -0.81
C LYS A 37 15.55 19.60 -0.28
N GLU A 38 14.45 19.85 -0.99
CA GLU A 38 13.11 19.40 -0.64
C GLU A 38 13.01 17.88 -0.54
N VAL A 39 13.79 17.14 -1.34
CA VAL A 39 13.84 15.67 -1.30
C VAL A 39 14.46 15.19 0.02
N ALA A 40 15.58 15.79 0.44
CA ALA A 40 16.24 15.46 1.70
C ALA A 40 15.37 15.86 2.91
N GLU A 41 14.80 17.07 2.89
CA GLU A 41 13.92 17.58 3.93
C GLU A 41 12.62 16.76 4.08
N PHE A 42 12.05 16.30 2.96
CA PHE A 42 10.92 15.38 2.97
C PHE A 42 11.31 14.02 3.55
N ALA A 43 12.45 13.45 3.12
CA ALA A 43 12.94 12.17 3.63
C ALA A 43 13.16 12.21 5.15
N GLU A 44 13.78 13.29 5.68
CA GLU A 44 13.98 13.50 7.11
C GLU A 44 12.64 13.62 7.87
N SER A 45 11.70 14.43 7.33
CA SER A 45 10.39 14.61 7.94
C SER A 45 9.59 13.30 7.98
N LEU A 46 9.67 12.50 6.90
CA LEU A 46 9.03 11.19 6.84
C LEU A 46 9.73 10.16 7.77
N ALA A 47 11.06 10.21 7.88
CA ALA A 47 11.82 9.39 8.81
C ALA A 47 11.36 9.64 10.25
N HIS A 48 11.27 10.90 10.64
CA HIS A 48 10.76 11.28 11.97
C HIS A 48 9.31 10.81 12.20
N PHE A 49 8.43 11.00 11.20
CA PHE A 49 7.05 10.48 11.28
C PHE A 49 7.01 8.98 11.47
N LEU A 50 7.93 8.22 10.86
CA LEU A 50 7.98 6.75 10.90
C LEU A 50 8.68 6.17 12.15
N GLY A 51 9.34 6.98 12.97
CA GLY A 51 10.08 6.55 14.17
C GLY A 51 11.58 6.39 13.91
N ASP A 52 12.14 7.35 13.19
CA ASP A 52 13.59 7.56 12.94
C ASP A 52 14.27 6.41 12.18
N VAL A 53 13.59 5.87 11.18
CA VAL A 53 14.18 4.92 10.22
C VAL A 53 14.84 5.65 9.04
N ASN A 54 15.75 4.98 8.33
CA ASN A 54 16.27 5.53 7.07
C ASN A 54 15.16 5.53 6.02
N VAL A 55 14.95 6.68 5.36
CA VAL A 55 14.01 6.86 4.26
C VAL A 55 14.77 7.18 2.98
N ILE A 56 14.51 6.42 1.93
CA ILE A 56 15.11 6.63 0.60
C ILE A 56 13.97 6.86 -0.39
N PRO A 57 13.68 8.11 -0.76
CA PRO A 57 12.68 8.44 -1.77
C PRO A 57 13.09 7.91 -3.16
N CYS A 58 12.10 7.43 -3.92
CA CYS A 58 12.28 6.88 -5.26
C CYS A 58 11.13 7.28 -6.19
N ALA A 59 11.18 6.86 -7.46
CA ALA A 59 10.25 7.32 -8.48
C ALA A 59 8.81 6.83 -8.30
N ASN A 60 8.60 5.64 -7.75
CA ASN A 60 7.27 5.05 -7.50
C ASN A 60 7.36 3.83 -6.56
N GLY A 61 6.19 3.29 -6.18
CA GLY A 61 6.13 2.12 -5.29
C GLY A 61 6.60 0.81 -5.93
N THR A 62 6.46 0.64 -7.23
CA THR A 62 6.95 -0.54 -7.97
C THR A 62 8.46 -0.58 -7.97
N ASP A 63 9.10 0.56 -8.27
CA ASP A 63 10.56 0.71 -8.18
C ASP A 63 11.05 0.48 -6.74
N ALA A 64 10.30 0.92 -5.73
CA ALA A 64 10.66 0.68 -4.34
C ALA A 64 10.78 -0.82 -4.03
N LEU A 65 9.82 -1.63 -4.49
CA LEU A 65 9.87 -3.09 -4.37
C LEU A 65 11.02 -3.69 -5.18
N GLN A 66 11.22 -3.27 -6.42
CA GLN A 66 12.32 -3.75 -7.27
C GLN A 66 13.68 -3.49 -6.62
N ILE A 67 13.92 -2.27 -6.16
CA ILE A 67 15.16 -1.87 -5.50
C ILE A 67 15.38 -2.65 -4.20
N ALA A 68 14.30 -2.94 -3.45
CA ALA A 68 14.38 -3.75 -2.23
C ALA A 68 14.95 -5.15 -2.53
N PHE A 69 14.46 -5.84 -3.57
CA PHE A 69 15.02 -7.14 -3.97
C PHE A 69 16.45 -7.05 -4.50
N MET A 70 16.77 -6.04 -5.29
CA MET A 70 18.14 -5.80 -5.76
C MET A 70 19.08 -5.58 -4.57
N ALA A 71 18.65 -4.84 -3.53
CA ALA A 71 19.45 -4.58 -2.34
C ALA A 71 19.70 -5.86 -1.49
N LEU A 72 18.78 -6.80 -1.50
CA LEU A 72 18.95 -8.12 -0.88
C LEU A 72 19.85 -9.07 -1.70
N ASN A 73 20.37 -8.65 -2.86
CA ASN A 73 21.12 -9.49 -3.81
C ASN A 73 20.31 -10.70 -4.32
N ALA A 74 19.01 -10.57 -4.44
CA ALA A 74 18.14 -11.61 -4.97
C ALA A 74 18.59 -12.04 -6.38
N LYS A 75 18.56 -13.35 -6.66
CA LYS A 75 19.04 -13.95 -7.91
C LYS A 75 17.89 -14.62 -8.66
N PRO A 76 17.95 -14.69 -9.99
CA PRO A 76 16.99 -15.48 -10.75
C PRO A 76 16.82 -16.89 -10.19
N GLY A 77 15.55 -17.31 -9.99
CA GLY A 77 15.20 -18.61 -9.40
C GLY A 77 15.02 -18.61 -7.87
N ASP A 78 15.45 -17.55 -7.17
CA ASP A 78 15.10 -17.41 -5.74
C ASP A 78 13.58 -17.28 -5.58
N GLU A 79 13.06 -17.88 -4.51
CA GLU A 79 11.63 -17.88 -4.22
C GLU A 79 11.24 -16.76 -3.23
N VAL A 80 10.13 -16.11 -3.52
CA VAL A 80 9.57 -15.06 -2.68
C VAL A 80 8.11 -15.40 -2.39
N ILE A 81 7.75 -15.46 -1.10
CA ILE A 81 6.37 -15.74 -0.68
C ILE A 81 5.60 -14.43 -0.56
N LEU A 82 4.41 -14.37 -1.20
CA LEU A 82 3.55 -13.19 -1.20
C LEU A 82 2.07 -13.58 -1.26
N PRO A 83 1.13 -12.70 -0.80
CA PRO A 83 -0.29 -12.97 -0.94
C PRO A 83 -0.71 -12.90 -2.41
N VAL A 84 -1.61 -13.80 -2.82
CA VAL A 84 -2.17 -13.79 -4.19
C VAL A 84 -3.25 -12.72 -4.38
N HIS A 85 -3.81 -12.19 -3.27
CA HIS A 85 -4.77 -11.08 -3.26
C HIS A 85 -4.05 -9.75 -2.98
N THR A 86 -3.41 -9.19 -3.99
CA THR A 86 -2.71 -7.91 -3.91
C THR A 86 -2.71 -7.17 -5.25
N TYR A 87 -2.20 -5.94 -5.25
CA TYR A 87 -1.90 -5.21 -6.48
C TYR A 87 -0.75 -5.88 -7.22
N VAL A 88 -0.80 -5.82 -8.53
CA VAL A 88 0.13 -6.53 -9.43
C VAL A 88 1.61 -6.22 -9.19
N ALA A 89 1.95 -4.99 -8.77
CA ALA A 89 3.34 -4.55 -8.59
C ALA A 89 4.16 -5.48 -7.70
N THR A 90 3.55 -6.06 -6.65
CA THR A 90 4.24 -6.99 -5.73
C THR A 90 4.74 -8.26 -6.44
N ALA A 91 4.02 -8.76 -7.45
CA ALA A 91 4.43 -9.91 -8.26
C ALA A 91 5.22 -9.51 -9.52
N GLU A 92 4.94 -8.35 -10.08
CA GLU A 92 5.54 -7.83 -11.31
C GLU A 92 7.05 -7.70 -11.19
N VAL A 93 7.53 -7.11 -10.10
CA VAL A 93 8.96 -6.93 -9.87
C VAL A 93 9.71 -8.26 -9.73
N LEU A 94 9.04 -9.31 -9.21
CA LEU A 94 9.62 -10.65 -9.14
C LEU A 94 9.84 -11.22 -10.55
N ALA A 95 8.83 -11.09 -11.41
CA ALA A 95 8.93 -11.54 -12.80
C ALA A 95 10.04 -10.78 -13.56
N LEU A 96 10.14 -9.46 -13.39
CA LEU A 96 11.18 -8.63 -14.00
C LEU A 96 12.60 -9.02 -13.55
N LEU A 97 12.77 -9.44 -12.30
CA LEU A 97 14.05 -9.86 -11.74
C LEU A 97 14.34 -11.37 -11.93
N GLY A 98 13.45 -12.10 -12.58
CA GLY A 98 13.57 -13.56 -12.74
C GLY A 98 13.41 -14.35 -11.45
N LEU A 99 12.81 -13.76 -10.41
CA LEU A 99 12.48 -14.41 -9.14
C LEU A 99 11.19 -15.21 -9.30
N LYS A 100 11.03 -16.26 -8.50
CA LYS A 100 9.85 -17.11 -8.50
C LYS A 100 8.84 -16.64 -7.44
N PRO A 101 7.67 -16.11 -7.82
CA PRO A 101 6.60 -15.84 -6.88
C PRO A 101 6.01 -17.15 -6.35
N VAL A 102 5.97 -17.29 -5.04
CA VAL A 102 5.29 -18.38 -4.32
C VAL A 102 4.06 -17.80 -3.67
N PHE A 103 2.91 -18.04 -4.29
CA PHE A 103 1.66 -17.48 -3.81
C PHE A 103 1.11 -18.24 -2.60
N VAL A 104 0.52 -17.48 -1.68
CA VAL A 104 -0.31 -17.97 -0.57
C VAL A 104 -1.64 -17.24 -0.55
N ASP A 105 -2.66 -17.88 0.02
CA ASP A 105 -3.97 -17.26 0.16
C ASP A 105 -3.96 -16.22 1.29
N VAL A 106 -5.06 -15.57 1.52
CA VAL A 106 -5.23 -14.51 2.51
C VAL A 106 -6.30 -14.88 3.53
N ASP A 107 -6.31 -14.23 4.67
CA ASP A 107 -7.43 -14.26 5.61
C ASP A 107 -8.63 -13.51 5.01
N GLU A 108 -9.82 -14.13 5.05
CA GLU A 108 -11.02 -13.60 4.40
C GLU A 108 -11.60 -12.35 5.07
N HIS A 109 -11.20 -12.05 6.30
CA HIS A 109 -11.71 -10.91 7.06
C HIS A 109 -10.80 -9.70 6.97
N THR A 110 -9.49 -9.93 7.03
CA THR A 110 -8.46 -8.88 7.02
C THR A 110 -7.88 -8.62 5.64
N PHE A 111 -8.04 -9.58 4.70
CA PHE A 111 -7.46 -9.58 3.35
C PHE A 111 -5.92 -9.66 3.34
N ASN A 112 -5.32 -9.84 4.48
CA ASN A 112 -3.87 -9.91 4.65
C ASN A 112 -3.38 -11.36 4.54
N ILE A 113 -2.08 -11.52 4.29
CA ILE A 113 -1.41 -12.81 4.08
C ILE A 113 -1.71 -13.81 5.21
N ASP A 114 -2.03 -15.06 4.85
CA ASP A 114 -2.21 -16.17 5.80
C ASP A 114 -0.84 -16.71 6.25
N VAL A 115 -0.44 -16.39 7.48
CA VAL A 115 0.86 -16.78 8.06
C VAL A 115 1.02 -18.30 8.16
N ALA A 116 -0.06 -19.06 8.37
CA ALA A 116 0.00 -20.52 8.44
C ALA A 116 0.36 -21.13 7.08
N GLN A 117 -0.17 -20.58 5.99
CA GLN A 117 0.21 -20.99 4.64
C GLN A 117 1.63 -20.57 4.28
N VAL A 118 2.12 -19.42 4.74
CA VAL A 118 3.51 -19.00 4.55
C VAL A 118 4.46 -20.08 5.06
N GLN A 119 4.25 -20.57 6.29
CA GLN A 119 5.10 -21.60 6.90
C GLN A 119 5.18 -22.88 6.04
N GLN A 120 4.07 -23.28 5.41
CA GLN A 120 3.99 -24.51 4.59
C GLN A 120 4.71 -24.37 3.23
N LYS A 121 4.95 -23.13 2.78
CA LYS A 121 5.52 -22.84 1.45
C LYS A 121 7.03 -22.53 1.48
N ILE A 122 7.64 -22.44 2.66
CA ILE A 122 9.08 -22.20 2.77
C ILE A 122 9.87 -23.37 2.24
N THR A 123 10.84 -23.09 1.38
CA THR A 123 11.81 -24.04 0.84
C THR A 123 13.24 -23.53 1.05
N SER A 124 14.25 -24.32 0.70
CA SER A 124 15.67 -23.89 0.73
C SER A 124 15.99 -22.77 -0.26
N ARG A 125 15.10 -22.45 -1.20
CA ARG A 125 15.25 -21.33 -2.16
C ARG A 125 14.50 -20.07 -1.73
N THR A 126 13.69 -20.15 -0.68
CA THR A 126 12.96 -18.98 -0.19
C THR A 126 13.93 -18.00 0.43
N ILE A 127 13.94 -16.75 -0.06
CA ILE A 127 14.80 -15.67 0.44
C ILE A 127 14.03 -14.60 1.20
N ALA A 128 12.75 -14.42 0.88
CA ALA A 128 11.96 -13.34 1.46
C ALA A 128 10.46 -13.68 1.53
N ILE A 129 9.78 -12.99 2.45
CA ILE A 129 8.33 -12.93 2.57
C ILE A 129 7.91 -11.47 2.35
N VAL A 130 6.85 -11.26 1.54
CA VAL A 130 6.30 -9.93 1.29
C VAL A 130 4.87 -9.85 1.83
N PRO A 131 4.67 -9.45 3.10
CA PRO A 131 3.34 -9.05 3.55
C PRO A 131 2.93 -7.76 2.86
N VAL A 132 1.70 -7.72 2.36
CA VAL A 132 1.06 -6.50 1.87
C VAL A 132 0.06 -6.04 2.91
N HIS A 133 0.18 -4.80 3.38
CA HIS A 133 -0.76 -4.20 4.34
C HIS A 133 -1.98 -3.66 3.58
N LEU A 134 -2.83 -4.59 3.15
CA LEU A 134 -3.88 -4.30 2.18
C LEU A 134 -4.96 -3.39 2.77
N TYR A 135 -5.48 -2.48 1.95
CA TYR A 135 -6.52 -1.50 2.24
C TYR A 135 -6.23 -0.52 3.39
N GLY A 136 -5.10 -0.68 4.09
CA GLY A 136 -4.69 0.26 5.14
C GLY A 136 -4.60 -0.34 6.55
N GLN A 137 -4.60 -1.66 6.70
CA GLN A 137 -4.41 -2.38 7.97
C GLN A 137 -3.19 -3.30 7.88
N CYS A 138 -2.34 -3.31 8.90
CA CYS A 138 -1.16 -4.17 8.91
C CYS A 138 -1.54 -5.66 8.85
N ALA A 139 -0.76 -6.45 8.12
CA ALA A 139 -0.74 -7.90 8.28
C ALA A 139 -0.34 -8.28 9.72
N ASP A 140 -0.62 -9.50 10.13
CA ASP A 140 -0.20 -9.97 11.47
C ASP A 140 1.31 -10.18 11.50
N MET A 141 2.02 -9.09 11.82
CA MET A 141 3.47 -9.01 11.68
C MET A 141 4.23 -9.84 12.70
N GLN A 142 3.74 -9.95 13.94
CA GLN A 142 4.52 -10.65 14.98
C GLN A 142 4.80 -12.11 14.62
N PRO A 143 3.80 -12.98 14.35
CA PRO A 143 4.08 -14.37 13.99
C PRO A 143 4.85 -14.49 12.67
N LEU A 144 4.66 -13.55 11.74
CA LEU A 144 5.38 -13.55 10.47
C LEU A 144 6.87 -13.22 10.66
N LEU A 145 7.21 -12.23 11.47
CA LEU A 145 8.58 -11.86 11.81
C LEU A 145 9.28 -12.97 12.62
N GLU A 146 8.58 -13.58 13.58
CA GLU A 146 9.09 -14.74 14.34
C GLU A 146 9.39 -15.93 13.41
N LEU A 147 8.52 -16.20 12.44
CA LEU A 147 8.73 -17.24 11.42
C LEU A 147 9.94 -16.93 10.55
N ALA A 148 10.01 -15.70 10.01
CA ALA A 148 11.12 -15.25 9.17
C ALA A 148 12.47 -15.34 9.89
N ALA A 149 12.52 -14.90 11.14
CA ALA A 149 13.75 -14.98 11.96
C ALA A 149 14.21 -16.42 12.19
N ARG A 150 13.30 -17.37 12.47
CA ARG A 150 13.65 -18.80 12.62
C ARG A 150 14.19 -19.42 11.35
N GLN A 151 13.80 -18.92 10.19
CA GLN A 151 14.16 -19.45 8.87
C GLN A 151 15.27 -18.66 8.16
N GLY A 152 15.76 -17.56 8.79
CA GLY A 152 16.77 -16.68 8.18
C GLY A 152 16.28 -15.92 6.95
N LEU A 153 14.97 -15.64 6.87
CA LEU A 153 14.34 -14.97 5.73
C LEU A 153 14.25 -13.45 5.94
N SER A 154 14.35 -12.71 4.86
CA SER A 154 14.05 -11.27 4.88
C SER A 154 12.54 -11.03 4.82
N VAL A 155 12.08 -9.92 5.43
CA VAL A 155 10.70 -9.47 5.31
C VAL A 155 10.69 -8.11 4.62
N ILE A 156 10.03 -8.03 3.46
CA ILE A 156 9.81 -6.79 2.73
C ILE A 156 8.34 -6.39 2.90
N GLU A 157 8.07 -5.34 3.65
CA GLU A 157 6.70 -4.84 3.84
C GLU A 157 6.27 -4.01 2.63
N ASP A 158 5.19 -4.40 1.97
CA ASP A 158 4.49 -3.52 1.04
C ASP A 158 3.44 -2.69 1.81
N ALA A 159 3.84 -1.49 2.20
CA ALA A 159 3.00 -0.53 2.92
C ALA A 159 2.38 0.53 2.02
N ALA A 160 2.31 0.30 0.69
CA ALA A 160 1.77 1.24 -0.27
C ALA A 160 0.32 1.67 0.00
N GLN A 161 -0.43 0.91 0.80
CA GLN A 161 -1.81 1.23 1.18
C GLN A 161 -1.97 1.52 2.68
N ALA A 162 -0.90 1.44 3.48
CA ALA A 162 -0.99 1.48 4.93
C ALA A 162 -0.01 2.45 5.60
N LEU A 163 0.57 3.40 4.85
CA LEU A 163 1.44 4.42 5.44
C LEU A 163 0.70 5.13 6.59
N GLY A 164 1.30 5.15 7.78
CA GLY A 164 0.71 5.70 8.99
C GLY A 164 0.01 4.66 9.90
N ALA A 165 -0.40 3.51 9.38
CA ALA A 165 -0.95 2.44 10.22
C ALA A 165 0.07 2.00 11.28
N VAL A 166 -0.43 1.69 12.47
CA VAL A 166 0.39 1.30 13.63
C VAL A 166 0.07 -0.14 14.01
N TYR A 167 1.09 -0.97 14.10
CA TYR A 167 1.01 -2.32 14.64
C TYR A 167 1.48 -2.34 16.10
N THR A 168 0.74 -3.06 16.96
CA THR A 168 1.06 -3.24 18.38
C THR A 168 1.47 -4.68 18.62
N PHE A 169 2.72 -4.89 19.02
CA PHE A 169 3.25 -6.20 19.40
C PHE A 169 2.71 -6.66 20.76
N LYS A 170 2.76 -7.96 21.05
CA LYS A 170 2.29 -8.54 22.34
C LYS A 170 2.98 -7.95 23.56
N ASN A 171 4.21 -7.46 23.43
CA ASN A 171 4.96 -6.79 24.48
C ASN A 171 4.61 -5.30 24.65
N GLY A 172 3.60 -4.81 23.92
CA GLY A 172 3.14 -3.42 23.96
C GLY A 172 3.95 -2.43 23.11
N ILE A 173 5.04 -2.87 22.47
CA ILE A 173 5.80 -2.01 21.54
C ILE A 173 4.94 -1.75 20.32
N THR A 174 4.95 -0.51 19.83
CA THR A 174 4.26 -0.11 18.61
C THR A 174 5.25 0.26 17.51
N LYS A 175 4.94 -0.11 16.26
CA LYS A 175 5.68 0.31 15.07
C LYS A 175 4.73 0.66 13.94
N LYS A 176 5.17 1.54 13.04
CA LYS A 176 4.38 1.89 11.86
C LYS A 176 4.58 0.89 10.73
N ALA A 177 3.56 0.73 9.88
CA ALA A 177 3.64 -0.08 8.68
C ALA A 177 4.85 0.34 7.81
N GLY A 178 5.61 -0.64 7.35
CA GLY A 178 6.87 -0.46 6.61
C GLY A 178 8.11 -0.30 7.48
N THR A 179 8.00 -0.37 8.82
CA THR A 179 9.18 -0.20 9.73
C THR A 179 9.46 -1.43 10.61
N MET A 180 8.80 -2.54 10.34
CA MET A 180 8.88 -3.75 11.16
C MET A 180 9.79 -4.82 10.56
N GLY A 181 9.81 -4.92 9.23
CA GLY A 181 10.60 -5.88 8.49
C GLY A 181 12.04 -5.42 8.21
N THR A 182 12.74 -6.17 7.38
CA THR A 182 14.10 -5.85 6.89
C THR A 182 14.08 -4.58 6.04
N ILE A 183 13.09 -4.49 5.14
CA ILE A 183 12.84 -3.34 4.26
C ILE A 183 11.33 -3.08 4.25
N GLY A 184 10.94 -1.80 4.27
CA GLY A 184 9.58 -1.37 3.96
C GLY A 184 9.55 -0.59 2.66
N THR A 185 8.43 -0.66 1.96
CA THR A 185 8.19 0.09 0.72
C THR A 185 6.86 0.80 0.76
N THR A 186 6.76 1.95 0.10
CA THR A 186 5.49 2.66 -0.04
C THR A 186 5.38 3.36 -1.38
N SER A 187 4.16 3.76 -1.72
CA SER A 187 3.81 4.51 -2.92
C SER A 187 3.20 5.85 -2.52
N PHE A 188 3.55 6.89 -3.26
CA PHE A 188 2.93 8.21 -3.17
C PHE A 188 2.05 8.51 -4.39
N PHE A 189 1.53 7.48 -5.07
CA PHE A 189 0.53 7.68 -6.14
C PHE A 189 -0.59 8.60 -5.63
N PRO A 190 -1.15 9.49 -6.45
CA PRO A 190 -2.01 10.60 -6.00
C PRO A 190 -3.14 10.23 -5.04
N THR A 191 -3.75 9.05 -5.20
CA THR A 191 -4.88 8.60 -4.35
C THR A 191 -4.44 7.95 -3.03
N LYS A 192 -3.15 7.73 -2.80
CA LYS A 192 -2.63 7.19 -1.53
C LYS A 192 -2.88 8.16 -0.37
N ASN A 193 -2.88 7.64 0.86
CA ASN A 193 -3.12 8.44 2.05
C ASN A 193 -2.16 9.63 2.13
N LEU A 194 -0.90 9.42 1.74
CA LEU A 194 0.05 10.48 1.41
C LEU A 194 0.37 10.36 -0.08
N GLY A 195 -0.28 11.16 -0.92
CA GLY A 195 -0.09 11.13 -2.38
C GLY A 195 0.50 12.42 -2.91
N CYS A 196 1.43 12.32 -3.85
CA CYS A 196 1.98 13.46 -4.60
C CYS A 196 1.11 13.84 -5.80
N PHE A 197 1.56 14.74 -6.66
CA PHE A 197 0.86 15.16 -7.87
C PHE A 197 1.47 14.53 -9.13
N GLY A 198 1.79 13.27 -9.03
CA GLY A 198 2.39 12.41 -10.04
C GLY A 198 2.77 11.09 -9.41
N ASP A 199 3.84 10.46 -9.90
CA ASP A 199 4.40 9.28 -9.28
C ASP A 199 5.40 9.62 -8.17
N GLY A 200 5.51 8.73 -7.19
CA GLY A 200 6.45 8.79 -6.10
C GLY A 200 6.41 7.53 -5.25
N GLY A 201 7.49 7.27 -4.55
CA GLY A 201 7.63 6.15 -3.62
C GLY A 201 8.77 6.38 -2.63
N ALA A 202 8.87 5.49 -1.67
CA ALA A 202 10.02 5.46 -0.75
C ALA A 202 10.28 4.04 -0.24
N ILE A 203 11.52 3.83 0.18
CA ILE A 203 12.02 2.60 0.79
C ILE A 203 12.49 2.94 2.19
N PHE A 204 12.20 2.05 3.14
CA PHE A 204 12.52 2.22 4.56
C PHE A 204 13.39 1.08 5.06
N THR A 205 14.35 1.37 5.91
CA THR A 205 15.11 0.35 6.65
C THR A 205 15.75 0.95 7.90
N SER A 206 15.90 0.16 8.94
CA SER A 206 16.68 0.54 10.14
C SER A 206 18.19 0.26 9.97
N ASP A 207 18.59 -0.53 8.97
CA ASP A 207 19.99 -0.87 8.68
C ASP A 207 20.62 0.22 7.81
N ALA A 208 21.63 0.90 8.38
CA ALA A 208 22.32 2.00 7.70
C ALA A 208 23.14 1.54 6.47
N ALA A 209 23.74 0.34 6.52
CA ALA A 209 24.50 -0.19 5.39
C ALA A 209 23.56 -0.58 4.22
N LEU A 210 22.41 -1.18 4.55
CA LEU A 210 21.38 -1.49 3.58
C LEU A 210 20.78 -0.20 2.99
N ALA A 211 20.56 0.84 3.79
CA ALA A 211 20.10 2.14 3.31
C ALA A 211 21.08 2.79 2.33
N GLU A 212 22.38 2.71 2.56
CA GLU A 212 23.40 3.21 1.64
C GLU A 212 23.35 2.43 0.33
N LYS A 213 23.28 1.10 0.40
CA LYS A 213 23.15 0.25 -0.80
C LYS A 213 21.90 0.57 -1.62
N ILE A 214 20.75 0.76 -0.96
CA ILE A 214 19.49 1.16 -1.59
C ILE A 214 19.63 2.50 -2.31
N ARG A 215 20.26 3.51 -1.68
CA ARG A 215 20.53 4.82 -2.32
C ARG A 215 21.40 4.69 -3.56
N MET A 216 22.43 3.85 -3.52
CA MET A 216 23.28 3.59 -4.69
C MET A 216 22.47 2.96 -5.81
N ILE A 217 21.70 1.89 -5.53
CA ILE A 217 20.88 1.20 -6.54
C ILE A 217 19.89 2.16 -7.18
N ALA A 218 19.18 2.96 -6.39
CA ALA A 218 18.20 3.95 -6.88
C ALA A 218 18.81 5.03 -7.78
N ASN A 219 20.12 5.22 -7.72
CA ASN A 219 20.88 6.22 -8.48
C ASN A 219 21.97 5.58 -9.34
N HIS A 220 21.59 4.69 -10.26
CA HIS A 220 22.48 4.03 -11.21
C HIS A 220 23.65 3.23 -10.59
N GLY A 221 23.54 2.78 -9.35
CA GLY A 221 24.59 2.03 -8.65
C GLY A 221 25.82 2.85 -8.25
N GLN A 222 25.72 4.19 -8.23
CA GLN A 222 26.84 5.08 -7.93
C GLN A 222 26.77 5.66 -6.53
N LYS A 223 27.90 5.66 -5.82
CA LYS A 223 28.12 6.41 -4.59
C LYS A 223 28.75 7.78 -4.90
N VAL A 224 29.70 7.80 -5.81
CA VAL A 224 30.35 9.01 -6.33
C VAL A 224 29.95 9.16 -7.80
N LYS A 225 29.67 10.37 -8.25
CA LYS A 225 29.25 10.67 -9.61
C LYS A 225 30.18 10.03 -10.63
N TYR A 226 29.60 9.25 -11.55
CA TYR A 226 30.28 8.48 -12.62
C TYR A 226 31.08 7.26 -12.14
N HIS A 227 31.05 6.90 -10.83
CA HIS A 227 31.64 5.66 -10.31
C HIS A 227 30.53 4.68 -9.94
N HIS A 228 30.26 3.71 -10.81
CA HIS A 228 29.17 2.74 -10.67
C HIS A 228 29.71 1.46 -10.02
N GLU A 229 29.41 1.25 -8.74
CA GLU A 229 29.89 0.08 -7.97
C GLU A 229 28.91 -1.11 -8.08
N LEU A 230 27.64 -0.84 -8.38
CA LEU A 230 26.57 -1.83 -8.50
C LEU A 230 25.76 -1.57 -9.76
N VAL A 231 25.04 -2.60 -10.24
CA VAL A 231 23.96 -2.38 -11.21
C VAL A 231 22.81 -1.68 -10.48
N GLY A 232 22.36 -0.57 -11.02
CA GLY A 232 21.29 0.23 -10.45
C GLY A 232 20.26 0.65 -11.49
N VAL A 233 19.31 1.44 -11.02
CA VAL A 233 18.22 2.00 -11.82
C VAL A 233 18.20 3.53 -11.69
N ASN A 234 17.49 4.21 -12.58
CA ASN A 234 17.17 5.62 -12.43
C ASN A 234 15.82 5.75 -11.72
N SER A 235 15.84 5.74 -10.40
CA SER A 235 14.62 5.82 -9.61
C SER A 235 14.77 6.84 -8.48
N ARG A 236 14.31 8.04 -8.72
CA ARG A 236 14.43 9.20 -7.84
C ARG A 236 13.09 9.91 -7.70
N LEU A 237 12.81 10.46 -6.53
CA LEU A 237 11.67 11.34 -6.35
C LEU A 237 12.01 12.73 -6.89
N ASP A 238 11.21 13.26 -7.80
CA ASP A 238 11.36 14.61 -8.32
C ASP A 238 11.16 15.65 -7.21
N THR A 239 11.95 16.74 -7.26
CA THR A 239 11.89 17.79 -6.25
C THR A 239 10.51 18.43 -6.15
N LEU A 240 9.79 18.59 -7.27
CA LEU A 240 8.40 19.08 -7.27
C LEU A 240 7.47 18.17 -6.46
N GLN A 241 7.60 16.85 -6.62
CA GLN A 241 6.79 15.89 -5.87
C GLN A 241 7.16 15.87 -4.38
N ALA A 242 8.45 16.00 -4.06
CA ALA A 242 8.93 16.11 -2.68
C ALA A 242 8.38 17.36 -1.99
N ALA A 243 8.33 18.49 -2.68
CA ALA A 243 7.77 19.75 -2.18
C ALA A 243 6.27 19.59 -1.83
N VAL A 244 5.48 18.95 -2.70
CA VAL A 244 4.07 18.64 -2.45
C VAL A 244 3.91 17.71 -1.25
N LEU A 245 4.70 16.62 -1.21
CA LEU A 245 4.65 15.62 -0.14
C LEU A 245 5.02 16.20 1.22
N LYS A 246 6.01 17.08 1.27
CA LYS A 246 6.44 17.78 2.50
C LYS A 246 5.29 18.62 3.09
N VAL A 247 4.52 19.31 2.26
CA VAL A 247 3.33 20.02 2.71
C VAL A 247 2.28 19.03 3.21
N LYS A 248 1.91 18.02 2.41
CA LYS A 248 0.84 17.07 2.74
C LYS A 248 1.16 16.21 3.96
N LEU A 249 2.43 15.90 4.23
CA LEU A 249 2.85 15.13 5.40
C LEU A 249 2.46 15.81 6.73
N LYS A 250 2.43 17.12 6.79
CA LYS A 250 1.96 17.89 7.98
C LYS A 250 0.52 17.53 8.34
N TYR A 251 -0.30 17.21 7.33
CA TYR A 251 -1.73 16.93 7.45
C TYR A 251 -2.07 15.44 7.47
N LEU A 252 -1.07 14.54 7.39
CA LEU A 252 -1.35 13.11 7.24
C LEU A 252 -2.17 12.54 8.41
N ARG A 253 -1.92 12.97 9.64
CA ARG A 253 -2.70 12.53 10.81
C ARG A 253 -4.16 13.01 10.74
N ASP A 254 -4.40 14.20 10.25
CA ASP A 254 -5.74 14.73 10.04
C ASP A 254 -6.45 13.93 8.94
N TYR A 255 -5.74 13.59 7.86
CA TYR A 255 -6.28 12.75 6.79
C TYR A 255 -6.65 11.35 7.29
N GLU A 256 -5.82 10.75 8.15
CA GLU A 256 -6.11 9.47 8.79
C GLU A 256 -7.36 9.57 9.68
N SER A 257 -7.47 10.63 10.48
CA SER A 257 -8.64 10.86 11.33
C SER A 257 -9.93 11.01 10.52
N LEU A 258 -9.92 11.85 9.49
CA LEU A 258 -11.08 12.09 8.63
C LEU A 258 -11.53 10.82 7.89
N ARG A 259 -10.59 9.99 7.39
CA ARG A 259 -10.93 8.69 6.79
C ARG A 259 -11.52 7.73 7.82
N ASN A 260 -11.01 7.74 9.04
CA ASN A 260 -11.58 6.95 10.14
C ASN A 260 -12.97 7.41 10.55
N ASP A 261 -13.27 8.73 10.49
CA ASP A 261 -14.62 9.25 10.72
C ASP A 261 -15.62 8.73 9.68
N VAL A 262 -15.24 8.77 8.40
CA VAL A 262 -16.03 8.18 7.31
C VAL A 262 -16.23 6.69 7.53
N ALA A 263 -15.18 5.96 7.87
CA ALA A 263 -15.25 4.52 8.11
C ALA A 263 -16.16 4.18 9.29
N ARG A 264 -16.07 4.92 10.41
CA ARG A 264 -16.98 4.76 11.56
C ARG A 264 -18.44 5.02 11.18
N TYR A 265 -18.69 6.00 10.35
CA TYR A 265 -20.03 6.27 9.84
C TYR A 265 -20.59 5.08 9.05
N TYR A 266 -19.81 4.55 8.11
CA TYR A 266 -20.20 3.35 7.36
C TYR A 266 -20.38 2.14 8.26
N ASP A 267 -19.48 1.90 9.23
CA ASP A 267 -19.61 0.81 10.20
C ASP A 267 -20.96 0.90 10.95
N ALA A 268 -21.30 2.09 11.46
CA ALA A 268 -22.56 2.31 12.18
C ALA A 268 -23.81 2.10 11.31
N LYS A 269 -23.74 2.45 10.03
CA LYS A 269 -24.89 2.36 9.11
C LYS A 269 -25.02 0.99 8.45
N LEU A 270 -23.93 0.29 8.19
CA LEU A 270 -23.91 -0.92 7.35
C LEU A 270 -23.72 -2.24 8.13
N SER A 271 -23.26 -2.21 9.37
CA SER A 271 -23.07 -3.44 10.19
C SER A 271 -24.35 -4.26 10.39
N GLY A 272 -25.51 -3.62 10.29
CA GLY A 272 -26.82 -4.29 10.40
C GLY A 272 -27.35 -4.85 9.07
N VAL A 273 -26.62 -4.81 7.96
CA VAL A 273 -27.04 -5.34 6.65
C VAL A 273 -26.53 -6.79 6.50
N PRO A 274 -27.38 -7.84 6.64
CA PRO A 274 -26.93 -9.23 6.70
C PRO A 274 -26.29 -9.73 5.38
N ALA A 275 -26.52 -9.01 4.29
CA ALA A 275 -25.95 -9.31 2.97
C ALA A 275 -24.53 -8.75 2.77
N LEU A 276 -24.06 -7.93 3.71
CA LEU A 276 -22.74 -7.30 3.64
C LEU A 276 -21.87 -7.70 4.83
N ARG A 277 -20.59 -7.87 4.59
CA ARG A 277 -19.55 -7.88 5.63
C ARG A 277 -18.72 -6.61 5.49
N ILE A 278 -18.72 -5.80 6.53
CA ILE A 278 -17.89 -4.59 6.62
C ILE A 278 -16.42 -4.96 6.91
N PRO A 279 -15.44 -4.04 6.66
CA PRO A 279 -14.02 -4.30 6.95
C PRO A 279 -13.79 -4.69 8.41
N ALA A 280 -13.01 -5.75 8.64
CA ALA A 280 -12.61 -6.15 9.98
C ALA A 280 -11.60 -5.15 10.57
N ARG A 281 -11.70 -4.91 11.87
CA ARG A 281 -10.72 -4.16 12.64
C ARG A 281 -10.05 -5.10 13.63
N VAL A 282 -8.73 -5.33 13.43
CA VAL A 282 -7.97 -6.20 14.35
C VAL A 282 -7.44 -5.40 15.53
N GLY A 283 -7.34 -6.05 16.70
CA GLY A 283 -6.93 -5.37 17.93
C GLY A 283 -5.45 -4.96 17.99
N ASN A 284 -4.62 -5.57 17.15
CA ASN A 284 -3.18 -5.34 17.11
C ASN A 284 -2.74 -4.40 15.97
N SER A 285 -3.66 -3.83 15.20
CA SER A 285 -3.34 -2.84 14.17
C SER A 285 -4.40 -1.75 14.09
N THR A 286 -3.95 -0.50 13.92
CA THR A 286 -4.84 0.56 13.44
C THR A 286 -5.14 0.36 11.96
N HIS A 287 -6.21 0.99 11.47
CA HIS A 287 -6.60 0.97 10.06
C HIS A 287 -6.66 2.41 9.54
N VAL A 288 -5.88 2.74 8.49
CA VAL A 288 -5.85 4.09 7.90
C VAL A 288 -6.82 4.26 6.73
N PHE A 289 -7.58 3.21 6.41
CA PHE A 289 -8.63 3.21 5.39
C PHE A 289 -8.23 3.86 4.07
N HIS A 290 -7.15 3.33 3.46
CA HIS A 290 -6.88 3.64 2.05
C HIS A 290 -8.09 3.25 1.20
N GLN A 291 -8.73 2.12 1.52
CA GLN A 291 -10.00 1.68 0.96
C GLN A 291 -10.97 1.31 2.08
N TYR A 292 -12.27 1.52 1.86
CA TYR A 292 -13.34 0.92 2.66
C TYR A 292 -13.99 -0.18 1.81
N THR A 293 -13.50 -1.41 1.99
CA THR A 293 -13.87 -2.56 1.16
C THR A 293 -14.84 -3.46 1.91
N VAL A 294 -16.06 -3.60 1.41
CA VAL A 294 -17.06 -4.52 1.91
C VAL A 294 -17.11 -5.79 1.07
N GLN A 295 -17.63 -6.89 1.65
CA GLN A 295 -17.91 -8.12 0.92
C GLN A 295 -19.42 -8.29 0.76
N VAL A 296 -19.88 -8.58 -0.45
CA VAL A 296 -21.28 -8.96 -0.74
C VAL A 296 -21.42 -10.46 -0.45
N LEU A 297 -22.11 -10.80 0.65
CA LEU A 297 -22.30 -12.18 1.12
C LEU A 297 -23.53 -12.83 0.50
N LYS A 298 -24.53 -12.04 0.13
CA LYS A 298 -25.78 -12.49 -0.53
C LYS A 298 -26.07 -11.59 -1.72
N GLY A 299 -26.45 -12.21 -2.83
CA GLY A 299 -26.69 -11.51 -4.08
C GLY A 299 -25.45 -11.47 -4.99
N ASP A 300 -25.57 -10.72 -6.08
CA ASP A 300 -24.52 -10.57 -7.08
C ASP A 300 -23.81 -9.21 -6.92
N ARG A 301 -22.48 -9.23 -6.71
CA ARG A 301 -21.66 -8.04 -6.52
C ARG A 301 -21.67 -7.12 -7.74
N ASP A 302 -21.69 -7.67 -8.96
CA ASP A 302 -21.64 -6.86 -10.20
C ASP A 302 -22.98 -6.19 -10.47
N GLN A 303 -24.11 -6.84 -10.13
CA GLN A 303 -25.42 -6.21 -10.15
C GLN A 303 -25.51 -5.11 -9.08
N PHE A 304 -25.00 -5.34 -7.88
CA PHE A 304 -24.93 -4.31 -6.83
C PHE A 304 -24.07 -3.12 -7.27
N LYS A 305 -22.91 -3.37 -7.87
CA LYS A 305 -22.04 -2.33 -8.43
C LYS A 305 -22.81 -1.50 -9.47
N LYS A 306 -23.46 -2.14 -10.41
CA LYS A 306 -24.28 -1.48 -11.46
C LYS A 306 -25.40 -0.62 -10.86
N TYR A 307 -26.12 -1.14 -9.86
CA TYR A 307 -27.15 -0.38 -9.16
C TYR A 307 -26.59 0.90 -8.51
N LEU A 308 -25.45 0.82 -7.84
CA LEU A 308 -24.80 1.99 -7.24
C LEU A 308 -24.36 3.01 -8.30
N GLU A 309 -23.80 2.56 -9.42
CA GLU A 309 -23.43 3.41 -10.55
C GLU A 309 -24.65 4.15 -11.15
N GLU A 310 -25.79 3.47 -11.33
CA GLU A 310 -27.06 4.06 -11.78
C GLU A 310 -27.59 5.13 -10.81
N LYS A 311 -27.23 5.05 -9.52
CA LYS A 311 -27.53 6.07 -8.50
C LYS A 311 -26.46 7.16 -8.39
N GLY A 312 -25.43 7.14 -9.26
CA GLY A 312 -24.32 8.10 -9.23
C GLY A 312 -23.31 7.87 -8.11
N ILE A 313 -23.28 6.68 -7.53
CA ILE A 313 -22.32 6.29 -6.50
C ILE A 313 -21.19 5.46 -7.16
N PRO A 314 -20.00 6.03 -7.38
CA PRO A 314 -18.87 5.30 -7.95
C PRO A 314 -18.37 4.24 -6.95
N THR A 315 -17.96 3.08 -7.47
CA THR A 315 -17.35 2.01 -6.67
C THR A 315 -16.25 1.31 -7.45
N MET A 316 -15.33 0.68 -6.74
CA MET A 316 -14.21 -0.02 -7.36
C MET A 316 -14.07 -1.45 -6.81
N ILE A 317 -13.49 -2.33 -7.63
CA ILE A 317 -13.20 -3.72 -7.24
C ILE A 317 -11.69 -3.89 -7.16
N TYR A 318 -11.18 -4.20 -5.99
CA TYR A 318 -9.76 -4.46 -5.74
C TYR A 318 -9.59 -5.87 -5.14
N TYR A 319 -9.31 -6.96 -5.94
CA TYR A 319 -9.07 -6.94 -7.39
C TYR A 319 -9.99 -7.95 -8.08
N PRO A 320 -10.43 -7.70 -9.33
CA PRO A 320 -11.43 -8.54 -10.00
C PRO A 320 -10.88 -9.90 -10.46
N VAL A 321 -9.58 -10.00 -10.68
CA VAL A 321 -8.91 -11.23 -11.11
C VAL A 321 -7.72 -11.50 -10.21
N PRO A 322 -7.67 -12.66 -9.52
CA PRO A 322 -6.53 -13.07 -8.72
C PRO A 322 -5.23 -13.15 -9.54
N LEU A 323 -4.08 -12.87 -8.93
CA LEU A 323 -2.79 -12.84 -9.65
C LEU A 323 -2.49 -14.17 -10.37
N HIS A 324 -2.73 -15.31 -9.74
CA HIS A 324 -2.46 -16.63 -10.34
C HIS A 324 -3.33 -16.95 -11.56
N LEU A 325 -4.44 -16.24 -11.75
CA LEU A 325 -5.32 -16.37 -12.92
C LEU A 325 -5.05 -15.31 -14.00
N GLN A 326 -4.19 -14.35 -13.73
CA GLN A 326 -3.73 -13.36 -14.71
C GLN A 326 -2.79 -14.04 -15.73
N ASN A 327 -2.99 -13.79 -17.02
CA ASN A 327 -2.18 -14.42 -18.08
C ASN A 327 -0.67 -14.22 -17.90
N ALA A 328 -0.26 -13.04 -17.42
CA ALA A 328 1.16 -12.69 -17.22
C ALA A 328 1.83 -13.45 -16.07
N TYR A 329 1.06 -13.96 -15.10
CA TYR A 329 1.56 -14.56 -13.85
C TYR A 329 1.12 -16.02 -13.67
N ARG A 330 0.62 -16.64 -14.73
CA ARG A 330 0.26 -18.07 -14.70
C ARG A 330 1.49 -18.92 -14.43
N GLN A 331 1.35 -19.85 -13.51
CA GLN A 331 2.34 -20.87 -13.20
C GLN A 331 1.68 -22.24 -13.35
N PRO A 332 2.40 -23.28 -13.84
CA PRO A 332 1.83 -24.61 -14.04
C PRO A 332 1.22 -25.24 -12.78
N GLU A 333 1.78 -24.89 -11.62
CA GLU A 333 1.34 -25.39 -10.31
C GLU A 333 0.07 -24.74 -9.76
N TYR A 334 -0.40 -23.62 -10.37
CA TYR A 334 -1.56 -22.86 -9.90
C TYR A 334 -2.65 -22.77 -10.98
N GLY A 335 -3.84 -23.24 -10.63
CA GLY A 335 -5.04 -23.14 -11.47
C GLY A 335 -6.24 -22.65 -10.68
N PRO A 336 -7.44 -22.61 -11.31
CA PRO A 336 -8.70 -22.35 -10.60
C PRO A 336 -8.87 -23.31 -9.41
N GLY A 337 -9.24 -22.78 -8.25
CA GLY A 337 -9.39 -23.50 -6.99
C GLY A 337 -8.11 -23.58 -6.13
N SER A 338 -6.96 -23.08 -6.63
CA SER A 338 -5.70 -23.11 -5.85
C SER A 338 -5.72 -22.15 -4.65
N PHE A 339 -6.48 -21.05 -4.72
CA PHE A 339 -6.58 -20.05 -3.67
C PHE A 339 -8.05 -19.67 -3.44
N PRO A 340 -8.81 -20.57 -2.75
CA PRO A 340 -10.26 -20.47 -2.68
C PRO A 340 -10.77 -19.20 -1.98
N VAL A 341 -10.01 -18.66 -1.00
CA VAL A 341 -10.39 -17.41 -0.33
C VAL A 341 -10.26 -16.25 -1.29
N THR A 342 -9.10 -16.07 -1.93
CA THR A 342 -8.87 -15.00 -2.91
C THR A 342 -9.82 -15.08 -4.10
N GLU A 343 -10.09 -16.29 -4.62
CA GLU A 343 -11.03 -16.49 -5.73
C GLU A 343 -12.47 -16.12 -5.36
N ARG A 344 -12.88 -16.35 -4.10
CA ARG A 344 -14.15 -15.88 -3.57
C ARG A 344 -14.15 -14.37 -3.38
N LEU A 345 -13.08 -13.80 -2.78
CA LEU A 345 -12.95 -12.37 -2.56
C LEU A 345 -13.03 -11.57 -3.87
N SER A 346 -12.36 -12.02 -4.94
CA SER A 346 -12.41 -11.34 -6.24
C SER A 346 -13.83 -11.25 -6.84
N LYS A 347 -14.74 -12.14 -6.41
CA LYS A 347 -16.16 -12.13 -6.82
C LYS A 347 -17.07 -11.34 -5.87
N THR A 348 -16.62 -11.06 -4.64
CA THR A 348 -17.50 -10.52 -3.58
C THR A 348 -17.10 -9.15 -3.07
N VAL A 349 -15.83 -8.73 -3.20
CA VAL A 349 -15.39 -7.43 -2.69
C VAL A 349 -15.84 -6.27 -3.57
N ILE A 350 -16.16 -5.16 -2.92
CA ILE A 350 -16.44 -3.86 -3.54
C ILE A 350 -16.04 -2.75 -2.57
N SER A 351 -15.32 -1.74 -3.08
CA SER A 351 -14.87 -0.60 -2.28
C SER A 351 -15.77 0.59 -2.48
N LEU A 352 -16.22 1.17 -1.39
CA LEU A 352 -17.06 2.37 -1.33
C LEU A 352 -16.21 3.64 -1.37
N PRO A 353 -16.78 4.80 -1.77
CA PRO A 353 -16.10 6.07 -1.71
C PRO A 353 -15.57 6.37 -0.31
N ILE A 354 -14.29 6.70 -0.21
CA ILE A 354 -13.68 7.11 1.06
C ILE A 354 -12.54 8.11 0.81
N HIS A 355 -12.69 9.32 1.35
CA HIS A 355 -11.66 10.37 1.29
C HIS A 355 -11.86 11.40 2.40
N THR A 356 -10.91 12.30 2.55
CA THR A 356 -10.88 13.33 3.61
C THR A 356 -11.97 14.39 3.49
N GLU A 357 -12.60 14.49 2.32
CA GLU A 357 -13.55 15.56 1.98
C GLU A 357 -15.00 15.06 1.87
N MET A 358 -15.34 13.93 2.51
CA MET A 358 -16.68 13.33 2.45
C MET A 358 -17.69 14.15 3.26
N PRO A 359 -18.69 14.82 2.63
CA PRO A 359 -19.73 15.51 3.36
C PRO A 359 -20.79 14.54 3.90
N GLY A 360 -21.42 14.92 5.01
CA GLY A 360 -22.38 14.05 5.72
C GLY A 360 -23.60 13.67 4.90
N ASP A 361 -24.10 14.54 4.04
CA ASP A 361 -25.23 14.28 3.15
C ASP A 361 -24.89 13.22 2.07
N GLN A 362 -23.65 13.19 1.57
CA GLN A 362 -23.19 12.12 0.67
C GLN A 362 -23.09 10.79 1.41
N LEU A 363 -22.55 10.78 2.63
CA LEU A 363 -22.46 9.57 3.46
C LEU A 363 -23.84 8.98 3.77
N GLU A 364 -24.80 9.82 4.12
CA GLU A 364 -26.19 9.39 4.36
C GLU A 364 -26.84 8.83 3.08
N PHE A 365 -26.67 9.53 1.94
CA PHE A 365 -27.18 9.08 0.66
C PHE A 365 -26.61 7.72 0.23
N ILE A 366 -25.29 7.54 0.32
CA ILE A 366 -24.61 6.27 0.01
C ILE A 366 -25.15 5.16 0.89
N SER A 367 -25.18 5.37 2.20
CA SER A 367 -25.60 4.36 3.16
C SER A 367 -27.06 3.95 3.01
N THR A 368 -27.96 4.94 2.77
CA THR A 368 -29.39 4.70 2.55
C THR A 368 -29.62 3.95 1.23
N THR A 369 -28.89 4.34 0.16
CA THR A 369 -28.97 3.66 -1.14
C THR A 369 -28.52 2.21 -1.05
N ILE A 370 -27.42 1.94 -0.31
CA ILE A 370 -26.95 0.57 -0.09
C ILE A 370 -28.02 -0.26 0.65
N LYS A 371 -28.60 0.26 1.73
CA LYS A 371 -29.67 -0.44 2.48
C LYS A 371 -30.92 -0.70 1.67
N ALA A 372 -31.26 0.18 0.72
CA ALA A 372 -32.42 0.02 -0.14
C ALA A 372 -32.24 -1.08 -1.20
N TYR A 373 -31.01 -1.51 -1.49
CA TYR A 373 -30.72 -2.60 -2.42
C TYR A 373 -30.90 -3.96 -1.78
N PHE A 374 -30.57 -4.12 -0.52
CA PHE A 374 -30.63 -5.37 0.24
C PHE A 374 -31.88 -5.44 1.15
#